data_8058e0ab27aa5af66c406052b5b48d48
#
_entry.id   8058e0ab27aa5af66c406052b5b48d48
#
_cell.length_a   1.000
_cell.length_b   1.000
_cell.length_c   1.000
_cell.angle_alpha   90.00
_cell.angle_beta   90.00
_cell.angle_gamma   90.00
#
_symmetry.space_group_name_H-M   'P 1'
#
loop_
_entity.id
_entity.type
_entity.pdbx_description
1 polymer ?
#
loop_
_entity_poly.entity_id
_entity_poly.type
_entity_poly.pdbx_seq_one_letter_code
_entity_poly.pdbx_strand_id
1 'polypeptide(L)'
;MTQIVLITGASRGIGAATALLAASQGYAVAVNYTTNSLAADEVVRQIRTSGGQAMAVRADVANEAEVVAMFDKIDAKFGRLTALVNNAGVVDDICRVDAMTTARLQRMFGVNVFGSILCAREAVRRMSTAHGGAGGSIVNVSSAAARLGSPGQYVDYAAAKGAIDTFTIGLAKEVAAEGIRVNAVRPGIIDTDIHASGGQPDKARLQGPSAPMQRAGKSDEVADAIVWLMSDKASYTTGVLLDVSGGR
;
A
#
# COMPACT_ATOMS: atom_id res chain seq x y z
N MET A 1 -2.94 18.41 -15.95
CA MET A 1 -3.99 17.41 -15.61
C MET A 1 -3.98 17.18 -14.11
N THR A 2 -5.12 17.00 -13.48
CA THR A 2 -5.20 16.66 -12.06
C THR A 2 -4.57 15.28 -11.84
N GLN A 3 -3.65 15.14 -10.91
CA GLN A 3 -3.10 13.83 -10.53
C GLN A 3 -4.09 13.12 -9.62
N ILE A 4 -4.35 11.84 -9.88
CA ILE A 4 -5.36 11.04 -9.18
C ILE A 4 -4.67 9.81 -8.59
N VAL A 5 -4.81 9.60 -7.27
CA VAL A 5 -4.23 8.45 -6.59
C VAL A 5 -5.30 7.59 -5.91
N LEU A 6 -5.21 6.29 -6.11
CA LEU A 6 -5.90 5.30 -5.27
C LEU A 6 -4.92 4.78 -4.21
N ILE A 7 -5.33 4.81 -2.95
CA ILE A 7 -4.58 4.23 -1.84
C ILE A 7 -5.44 3.16 -1.19
N THR A 8 -5.01 1.90 -1.30
CA THR A 8 -5.75 0.78 -0.71
C THR A 8 -5.50 0.68 0.80
N GLY A 9 -6.54 0.35 1.57
CA GLY A 9 -6.45 0.28 3.04
C GLY A 9 -6.09 1.62 3.68
N ALA A 10 -6.64 2.74 3.18
CA ALA A 10 -6.22 4.09 3.53
C ALA A 10 -7.02 4.73 4.68
N SER A 11 -7.80 3.95 5.42
CA SER A 11 -8.60 4.48 6.54
C SER A 11 -7.78 4.73 7.82
N ARG A 12 -6.54 4.22 7.92
CA ARG A 12 -5.66 4.35 9.09
C ARG A 12 -4.17 4.14 8.75
N GLY A 13 -3.30 4.41 9.72
CA GLY A 13 -1.87 4.10 9.64
C GLY A 13 -1.17 4.72 8.43
N ILE A 14 -0.27 3.97 7.81
CA ILE A 14 0.53 4.42 6.65
C ILE A 14 -0.37 4.90 5.50
N GLY A 15 -1.46 4.19 5.23
CA GLY A 15 -2.38 4.55 4.15
C GLY A 15 -3.07 5.90 4.37
N ALA A 16 -3.53 6.19 5.59
CA ALA A 16 -4.13 7.48 5.93
C ALA A 16 -3.11 8.62 5.88
N ALA A 17 -1.91 8.43 6.45
CA ALA A 17 -0.83 9.40 6.37
C ALA A 17 -0.44 9.69 4.90
N THR A 18 -0.35 8.65 4.06
CA THR A 18 -0.09 8.81 2.63
C THR A 18 -1.21 9.59 1.93
N ALA A 19 -2.48 9.33 2.29
CA ALA A 19 -3.63 10.01 1.70
C ALA A 19 -3.62 11.52 2.00
N LEU A 20 -3.37 11.87 3.25
CA LEU A 20 -3.27 13.28 3.69
C LEU A 20 -2.11 14.00 3.01
N LEU A 21 -0.93 13.37 2.97
CA LEU A 21 0.25 13.95 2.34
C LEU A 21 0.07 14.08 0.82
N ALA A 22 -0.46 13.07 0.12
CA ALA A 22 -0.72 13.14 -1.31
C ALA A 22 -1.71 14.27 -1.64
N ALA A 23 -2.78 14.43 -0.85
CA ALA A 23 -3.74 15.50 -1.02
C ALA A 23 -3.10 16.89 -0.86
N SER A 24 -2.19 17.07 0.11
CA SER A 24 -1.45 18.34 0.30
C SER A 24 -0.54 18.68 -0.88
N GLN A 25 -0.15 17.67 -1.68
CA GLN A 25 0.63 17.83 -2.90
C GLN A 25 -0.24 17.94 -4.17
N GLY A 26 -1.56 18.11 -4.01
CA GLY A 26 -2.49 18.38 -5.11
C GLY A 26 -3.09 17.13 -5.79
N TYR A 27 -2.90 15.93 -5.25
CA TYR A 27 -3.58 14.74 -5.75
C TYR A 27 -5.07 14.76 -5.35
N ALA A 28 -5.94 14.35 -6.28
CA ALA A 28 -7.28 13.87 -5.93
C ALA A 28 -7.15 12.44 -5.40
N VAL A 29 -7.65 12.17 -4.20
CA VAL A 29 -7.36 10.95 -3.44
C VAL A 29 -8.58 10.07 -3.33
N ALA A 30 -8.48 8.81 -3.79
CA ALA A 30 -9.43 7.76 -3.49
C ALA A 30 -8.95 6.95 -2.27
N VAL A 31 -9.67 7.08 -1.17
CA VAL A 31 -9.40 6.42 0.12
C VAL A 31 -10.16 5.09 0.14
N ASN A 32 -9.49 3.98 -0.17
CA ASN A 32 -10.13 2.67 -0.11
C ASN A 32 -10.14 2.14 1.32
N TYR A 33 -11.24 1.49 1.67
CA TYR A 33 -11.44 0.77 2.94
C TYR A 33 -12.31 -0.48 2.73
N THR A 34 -12.27 -1.42 3.69
CA THR A 34 -13.11 -2.63 3.64
C THR A 34 -14.27 -2.55 4.63
N THR A 35 -14.00 -2.24 5.90
CA THR A 35 -14.99 -2.36 6.99
C THR A 35 -15.27 -1.05 7.72
N ASN A 36 -14.27 -0.24 8.00
CA ASN A 36 -14.41 0.97 8.82
C ASN A 36 -14.65 2.22 7.96
N SER A 37 -15.93 2.47 7.62
CA SER A 37 -16.33 3.64 6.84
C SER A 37 -16.08 4.95 7.61
N LEU A 38 -16.36 4.98 8.91
CA LEU A 38 -16.18 6.19 9.72
C LEU A 38 -14.73 6.68 9.71
N ALA A 39 -13.76 5.77 9.81
CA ALA A 39 -12.35 6.13 9.73
C ALA A 39 -11.95 6.62 8.32
N ALA A 40 -12.48 6.02 7.26
CA ALA A 40 -12.24 6.47 5.90
C ALA A 40 -12.87 7.85 5.63
N ASP A 41 -14.10 8.07 6.11
CA ASP A 41 -14.81 9.35 6.00
C ASP A 41 -14.09 10.46 6.76
N GLU A 42 -13.46 10.14 7.90
CA GLU A 42 -12.67 11.09 8.66
C GLU A 42 -11.42 11.54 7.87
N VAL A 43 -10.70 10.62 7.23
CA VAL A 43 -9.56 10.97 6.34
C VAL A 43 -10.05 11.85 5.19
N VAL A 44 -11.16 11.49 4.55
CA VAL A 44 -11.76 12.30 3.47
C VAL A 44 -12.16 13.69 3.97
N ARG A 45 -12.75 13.78 5.15
CA ARG A 45 -13.14 15.07 5.78
C ARG A 45 -11.90 15.95 5.99
N GLN A 46 -10.82 15.41 6.55
CA GLN A 46 -9.58 16.15 6.78
C GLN A 46 -9.01 16.70 5.48
N ILE A 47 -8.93 15.86 4.43
CA ILE A 47 -8.46 16.29 3.11
C ILE A 47 -9.32 17.44 2.56
N ARG A 48 -10.64 17.31 2.62
CA ARG A 48 -11.57 18.32 2.09
C ARG A 48 -11.51 19.63 2.90
N THR A 49 -11.39 19.55 4.22
CA THR A 49 -11.25 20.72 5.09
C THR A 49 -9.97 21.51 4.77
N SER A 50 -8.91 20.81 4.34
CA SER A 50 -7.66 21.44 3.87
C SER A 50 -7.70 21.88 2.40
N GLY A 51 -8.88 21.87 1.75
CA GLY A 51 -9.06 22.30 0.35
C GLY A 51 -8.73 21.25 -0.70
N GLY A 52 -8.38 20.03 -0.32
CA GLY A 52 -8.09 18.92 -1.24
C GLY A 52 -9.35 18.21 -1.75
N GLN A 53 -9.17 17.33 -2.73
CA GLN A 53 -10.22 16.49 -3.28
C GLN A 53 -10.04 15.05 -2.82
N ALA A 54 -11.08 14.45 -2.24
CA ALA A 54 -11.04 13.05 -1.83
C ALA A 54 -12.42 12.38 -1.89
N MET A 55 -12.42 11.05 -2.04
CA MET A 55 -13.59 10.20 -1.88
C MET A 55 -13.24 8.95 -1.09
N ALA A 56 -14.14 8.47 -0.26
CA ALA A 56 -14.07 7.14 0.32
C ALA A 56 -14.67 6.11 -0.66
N VAL A 57 -14.03 4.96 -0.82
CA VAL A 57 -14.54 3.89 -1.68
C VAL A 57 -14.36 2.55 -1.00
N ARG A 58 -15.48 1.87 -0.73
CA ARG A 58 -15.48 0.52 -0.15
C ARG A 58 -15.15 -0.52 -1.21
N ALA A 59 -14.15 -1.36 -0.95
CA ALA A 59 -13.85 -2.58 -1.68
C ALA A 59 -12.95 -3.50 -0.86
N ASP A 60 -13.20 -4.79 -0.89
CA ASP A 60 -12.25 -5.81 -0.50
C ASP A 60 -11.30 -6.08 -1.68
N VAL A 61 -10.01 -5.79 -1.50
CA VAL A 61 -9.01 -5.99 -2.57
C VAL A 61 -8.81 -7.46 -2.93
N ALA A 62 -9.18 -8.40 -2.04
CA ALA A 62 -9.15 -9.83 -2.33
C ALA A 62 -10.32 -10.29 -3.24
N ASN A 63 -11.30 -9.42 -3.50
CA ASN A 63 -12.45 -9.69 -4.36
C ASN A 63 -12.30 -8.94 -5.69
N GLU A 64 -12.08 -9.69 -6.77
CA GLU A 64 -11.86 -9.11 -8.11
C GLU A 64 -13.01 -8.21 -8.58
N ALA A 65 -14.26 -8.62 -8.38
CA ALA A 65 -15.40 -7.81 -8.80
C ALA A 65 -15.50 -6.47 -8.04
N GLU A 66 -15.18 -6.48 -6.73
CA GLU A 66 -15.14 -5.26 -5.94
C GLU A 66 -13.97 -4.35 -6.36
N VAL A 67 -12.81 -4.92 -6.71
CA VAL A 67 -11.68 -4.16 -7.25
C VAL A 67 -12.08 -3.46 -8.55
N VAL A 68 -12.63 -4.17 -9.53
CA VAL A 68 -13.07 -3.56 -10.80
C VAL A 68 -14.07 -2.42 -10.54
N ALA A 69 -15.12 -2.69 -9.75
CA ALA A 69 -16.13 -1.68 -9.42
C ALA A 69 -15.56 -0.47 -8.66
N MET A 70 -14.50 -0.65 -7.85
CA MET A 70 -13.79 0.45 -7.19
C MET A 70 -13.11 1.36 -8.21
N PHE A 71 -12.38 0.80 -9.16
CA PHE A 71 -11.71 1.59 -10.19
C PHE A 71 -12.72 2.32 -11.09
N ASP A 72 -13.82 1.69 -11.47
CA ASP A 72 -14.87 2.34 -12.29
C ASP A 72 -15.51 3.54 -11.56
N LYS A 73 -15.71 3.45 -10.23
CA LYS A 73 -16.18 4.58 -9.42
C LYS A 73 -15.18 5.72 -9.38
N ILE A 74 -13.87 5.42 -9.33
CA ILE A 74 -12.81 6.43 -9.34
C ILE A 74 -12.78 7.12 -10.70
N ASP A 75 -12.83 6.36 -11.80
CA ASP A 75 -12.86 6.89 -13.15
C ASP A 75 -14.06 7.83 -13.38
N ALA A 76 -15.24 7.44 -12.91
CA ALA A 76 -16.45 8.26 -13.01
C ALA A 76 -16.37 9.56 -12.19
N LYS A 77 -15.65 9.54 -11.05
CA LYS A 77 -15.58 10.70 -10.15
C LYS A 77 -14.45 11.66 -10.47
N PHE A 78 -13.28 11.15 -10.78
CA PHE A 78 -12.05 11.93 -10.92
C PHE A 78 -11.44 11.86 -12.33
N GLY A 79 -11.77 10.81 -13.10
CA GLY A 79 -11.11 10.47 -14.34
C GLY A 79 -10.05 9.39 -14.16
N ARG A 80 -9.22 9.21 -15.20
CA ARG A 80 -8.21 8.14 -15.25
C ARG A 80 -7.16 8.27 -14.14
N LEU A 81 -6.91 7.17 -13.47
CA LEU A 81 -5.90 7.05 -12.42
C LEU A 81 -4.50 7.39 -12.95
N THR A 82 -3.71 8.10 -12.15
CA THR A 82 -2.29 8.41 -12.43
C THR A 82 -1.32 7.79 -11.43
N ALA A 83 -1.81 7.38 -10.25
CA ALA A 83 -1.01 6.72 -9.24
C ALA A 83 -1.82 5.68 -8.46
N LEU A 84 -1.14 4.58 -8.09
CA LEU A 84 -1.68 3.54 -7.20
C LEU A 84 -0.72 3.32 -6.02
N VAL A 85 -1.26 3.28 -4.81
CA VAL A 85 -0.54 2.79 -3.63
C VAL A 85 -1.22 1.53 -3.12
N ASN A 86 -0.58 0.38 -3.35
CA ASN A 86 -0.99 -0.89 -2.80
C ASN A 86 -0.54 -0.99 -1.33
N ASN A 87 -1.36 -0.43 -0.43
CA ASN A 87 -1.08 -0.41 1.00
C ASN A 87 -1.93 -1.40 1.80
N ALA A 88 -3.09 -1.82 1.28
CA ALA A 88 -3.92 -2.80 1.97
C ALA A 88 -3.12 -4.05 2.34
N GLY A 89 -3.19 -4.45 3.60
CA GLY A 89 -2.49 -5.61 4.10
C GLY A 89 -3.05 -6.08 5.43
N VAL A 90 -2.87 -7.35 5.70
CA VAL A 90 -3.27 -7.99 6.95
C VAL A 90 -2.11 -8.78 7.53
N VAL A 91 -2.08 -8.85 8.85
CA VAL A 91 -1.33 -9.81 9.64
C VAL A 91 -2.31 -10.67 10.43
N ASP A 92 -1.83 -11.73 11.01
CA ASP A 92 -2.63 -12.62 11.87
C ASP A 92 -1.91 -12.85 13.20
N ASP A 93 -2.52 -13.59 14.11
CA ASP A 93 -1.89 -13.97 15.37
C ASP A 93 -0.57 -14.70 15.14
N ILE A 94 0.34 -14.63 16.12
CA ILE A 94 1.61 -15.39 16.07
C ILE A 94 1.30 -16.87 15.90
N CYS A 95 1.93 -17.48 14.88
CA CYS A 95 1.70 -18.88 14.57
C CYS A 95 2.94 -19.51 13.94
N ARG A 96 3.31 -20.71 14.37
CA ARG A 96 4.32 -21.53 13.68
C ARG A 96 3.70 -22.16 12.43
N VAL A 97 4.54 -22.48 11.45
CA VAL A 97 4.10 -23.04 10.17
C VAL A 97 3.30 -24.33 10.32
N ASP A 98 3.65 -25.18 11.28
CA ASP A 98 2.98 -26.46 11.54
C ASP A 98 1.56 -26.32 12.14
N ALA A 99 1.20 -25.12 12.60
CA ALA A 99 -0.14 -24.81 13.11
C ALA A 99 -0.97 -23.90 12.16
N MET A 100 -0.43 -23.52 11.01
CA MET A 100 -1.13 -22.65 10.05
C MET A 100 -2.24 -23.40 9.33
N THR A 101 -3.44 -22.81 9.31
CA THR A 101 -4.58 -23.35 8.57
C THR A 101 -4.60 -22.85 7.13
N THR A 102 -5.23 -23.63 6.24
CA THR A 102 -5.47 -23.20 4.83
C THR A 102 -6.26 -21.89 4.77
N ALA A 103 -7.27 -21.70 5.63
CA ALA A 103 -8.07 -20.47 5.68
C ALA A 103 -7.20 -19.23 6.00
N ARG A 104 -6.24 -19.37 6.95
CA ARG A 104 -5.27 -18.31 7.26
C ARG A 104 -4.40 -17.99 6.02
N LEU A 105 -3.86 -19.00 5.36
CA LEU A 105 -3.02 -18.82 4.18
C LEU A 105 -3.82 -18.15 3.03
N GLN A 106 -5.05 -18.60 2.77
CA GLN A 106 -5.92 -17.99 1.76
C GLN A 106 -6.20 -16.52 2.07
N ARG A 107 -6.51 -16.16 3.32
CA ARG A 107 -6.72 -14.77 3.72
C ARG A 107 -5.43 -13.95 3.60
N MET A 108 -4.30 -14.49 4.05
CA MET A 108 -2.99 -13.82 4.03
C MET A 108 -2.56 -13.50 2.59
N PHE A 109 -2.59 -14.47 1.70
CA PHE A 109 -2.22 -14.29 0.30
C PHE A 109 -3.30 -13.56 -0.49
N GLY A 110 -4.58 -13.77 -0.18
CA GLY A 110 -5.70 -13.07 -0.81
C GLY A 110 -5.56 -11.56 -0.74
N VAL A 111 -5.36 -11.04 0.47
CA VAL A 111 -5.24 -9.58 0.67
C VAL A 111 -3.86 -9.07 0.28
N ASN A 112 -2.78 -9.68 0.82
CA ASN A 112 -1.43 -9.11 0.69
C ASN A 112 -0.81 -9.32 -0.70
N VAL A 113 -1.23 -10.35 -1.46
CA VAL A 113 -0.65 -10.68 -2.78
C VAL A 113 -1.67 -10.48 -3.88
N PHE A 114 -2.74 -11.27 -3.90
CA PHE A 114 -3.72 -11.22 -4.99
C PHE A 114 -4.37 -9.85 -5.09
N GLY A 115 -4.75 -9.24 -3.97
CA GLY A 115 -5.31 -7.89 -3.95
C GLY A 115 -4.39 -6.84 -4.56
N SER A 116 -3.10 -6.88 -4.24
CA SER A 116 -2.11 -5.98 -4.83
C SER A 116 -1.93 -6.19 -6.33
N ILE A 117 -1.92 -7.45 -6.79
CA ILE A 117 -1.81 -7.79 -8.22
C ILE A 117 -3.08 -7.36 -8.98
N LEU A 118 -4.27 -7.61 -8.43
CA LEU A 118 -5.54 -7.20 -9.05
C LEU A 118 -5.63 -5.69 -9.18
N CYS A 119 -5.27 -4.94 -8.13
CA CYS A 119 -5.25 -3.48 -8.20
C CYS A 119 -4.20 -2.97 -9.19
N ALA A 120 -3.00 -3.57 -9.24
CA ALA A 120 -1.98 -3.19 -10.20
C ALA A 120 -2.43 -3.47 -11.64
N ARG A 121 -3.10 -4.60 -11.92
CA ARG A 121 -3.69 -4.91 -13.22
C ARG A 121 -4.67 -3.83 -13.69
N GLU A 122 -5.59 -3.41 -12.81
CA GLU A 122 -6.56 -2.37 -13.14
C GLU A 122 -5.90 -0.99 -13.32
N ALA A 123 -4.85 -0.70 -12.54
CA ALA A 123 -4.07 0.52 -12.70
C ALA A 123 -3.30 0.54 -14.04
N VAL A 124 -2.64 -0.55 -14.42
CA VAL A 124 -1.93 -0.66 -15.71
C VAL A 124 -2.90 -0.45 -16.88
N ARG A 125 -4.09 -1.06 -16.87
CA ARG A 125 -5.12 -0.87 -17.91
C ARG A 125 -5.51 0.59 -18.11
N ARG A 126 -5.39 1.43 -17.08
CA ARG A 126 -5.75 2.85 -17.11
C ARG A 126 -4.57 3.77 -17.39
N MET A 127 -3.40 3.43 -16.87
CA MET A 127 -2.22 4.30 -16.95
C MET A 127 -1.35 4.04 -18.19
N SER A 128 -1.29 2.79 -18.67
CA SER A 128 -0.40 2.41 -19.78
C SER A 128 -0.67 3.21 -21.04
N THR A 129 0.41 3.73 -21.66
CA THR A 129 0.34 4.40 -22.96
C THR A 129 -0.10 3.45 -24.07
N ALA A 130 0.16 2.15 -23.94
CA ALA A 130 -0.34 1.11 -24.85
C ALA A 130 -1.88 0.97 -24.80
N HIS A 131 -2.51 1.40 -23.71
CA HIS A 131 -3.97 1.43 -23.54
C HIS A 131 -4.56 2.85 -23.60
N GLY A 132 -3.81 3.82 -24.15
CA GLY A 132 -4.24 5.21 -24.29
C GLY A 132 -4.22 5.99 -22.97
N GLY A 133 -3.49 5.53 -21.96
CA GLY A 133 -3.18 6.27 -20.76
C GLY A 133 -2.03 7.26 -20.98
N ALA A 134 -1.65 7.99 -19.92
CA ALA A 134 -0.57 8.97 -19.95
C ALA A 134 0.66 8.55 -19.11
N GLY A 135 0.77 7.30 -18.77
CA GLY A 135 1.75 6.79 -17.80
C GLY A 135 1.29 7.00 -16.36
N GLY A 136 2.19 6.75 -15.41
CA GLY A 136 1.89 6.91 -13.99
C GLY A 136 2.87 6.22 -13.06
N SER A 137 2.45 6.02 -11.81
CA SER A 137 3.28 5.34 -10.82
C SER A 137 2.49 4.35 -9.95
N ILE A 138 3.14 3.24 -9.61
CA ILE A 138 2.62 2.24 -8.66
C ILE A 138 3.64 2.13 -7.53
N VAL A 139 3.18 2.26 -6.29
CA VAL A 139 4.00 2.02 -5.10
C VAL A 139 3.38 0.89 -4.27
N ASN A 140 4.11 -0.20 -4.10
CA ASN A 140 3.69 -1.32 -3.29
C ASN A 140 4.24 -1.18 -1.87
N VAL A 141 3.39 -1.34 -0.86
CA VAL A 141 3.83 -1.40 0.54
C VAL A 141 4.16 -2.85 0.89
N SER A 142 5.42 -3.17 0.78
CA SER A 142 6.00 -4.45 1.22
C SER A 142 6.29 -4.44 2.73
N SER A 143 7.39 -5.03 3.18
CA SER A 143 7.82 -5.04 4.58
C SER A 143 9.29 -5.48 4.68
N ALA A 144 10.01 -5.02 5.69
CA ALA A 144 11.28 -5.60 6.09
C ALA A 144 11.17 -7.12 6.39
N ALA A 145 9.97 -7.60 6.76
CA ALA A 145 9.68 -9.01 6.97
C ALA A 145 10.00 -9.88 5.73
N ALA A 146 9.84 -9.35 4.50
CA ALA A 146 10.18 -10.05 3.26
C ALA A 146 11.63 -10.54 3.25
N ARG A 147 12.54 -9.77 3.87
CA ARG A 147 13.97 -10.07 3.95
C ARG A 147 14.34 -10.80 5.25
N LEU A 148 13.64 -10.51 6.35
CA LEU A 148 13.91 -11.05 7.67
C LEU A 148 13.23 -12.40 7.93
N GLY A 149 12.23 -12.79 7.14
CA GLY A 149 11.54 -14.08 7.23
C GLY A 149 10.56 -14.23 8.38
N SER A 150 10.57 -13.37 9.39
CA SER A 150 9.69 -13.40 10.59
C SER A 150 9.55 -14.78 11.25
N PRO A 151 10.66 -15.49 11.56
CA PRO A 151 10.63 -16.85 12.10
C PRO A 151 9.86 -16.90 13.44
N GLY A 152 9.02 -17.93 13.60
CA GLY A 152 8.23 -18.15 14.83
C GLY A 152 7.09 -17.13 15.04
N GLN A 153 6.86 -16.22 14.10
CA GLN A 153 5.80 -15.21 14.19
C GLN A 153 4.82 -15.32 13.00
N TYR A 154 5.25 -14.89 11.81
CA TYR A 154 4.39 -14.87 10.61
C TYR A 154 5.22 -15.12 9.33
N VAL A 155 5.71 -16.35 9.17
CA VAL A 155 6.47 -16.74 7.96
C VAL A 155 5.61 -16.64 6.69
N ASP A 156 4.30 -16.81 6.82
CA ASP A 156 3.30 -16.62 5.76
C ASP A 156 3.19 -15.16 5.30
N TYR A 157 3.17 -14.21 6.24
CA TYR A 157 3.22 -12.79 5.92
C TYR A 157 4.55 -12.39 5.26
N ALA A 158 5.66 -12.89 5.80
CA ALA A 158 6.98 -12.65 5.22
C ALA A 158 7.06 -13.17 3.78
N ALA A 159 6.54 -14.40 3.53
CA ALA A 159 6.45 -14.97 2.20
C ALA A 159 5.55 -14.14 1.26
N ALA A 160 4.40 -13.67 1.74
CA ALA A 160 3.51 -12.80 0.98
C ALA A 160 4.21 -11.47 0.59
N LYS A 161 4.96 -10.87 1.51
CA LYS A 161 5.71 -9.61 1.23
C LYS A 161 6.93 -9.87 0.33
N GLY A 162 7.56 -11.03 0.41
CA GLY A 162 8.57 -11.48 -0.55
C GLY A 162 7.99 -11.63 -1.98
N ALA A 163 6.77 -12.15 -2.10
CA ALA A 163 6.06 -12.20 -3.38
C ALA A 163 5.82 -10.80 -3.97
N ILE A 164 5.45 -9.81 -3.13
CA ILE A 164 5.29 -8.42 -3.56
C ILE A 164 6.61 -7.79 -4.02
N ASP A 165 7.72 -8.10 -3.36
CA ASP A 165 9.05 -7.63 -3.78
C ASP A 165 9.39 -8.13 -5.20
N THR A 166 9.22 -9.43 -5.44
CA THR A 166 9.48 -10.02 -6.76
C THR A 166 8.49 -9.49 -7.81
N PHE A 167 7.21 -9.36 -7.46
CA PHE A 167 6.19 -8.78 -8.33
C PHE A 167 6.54 -7.35 -8.74
N THR A 168 7.00 -6.52 -7.79
CA THR A 168 7.42 -5.14 -8.04
C THR A 168 8.53 -5.08 -9.08
N ILE A 169 9.58 -5.92 -8.94
CA ILE A 169 10.71 -5.97 -9.87
C ILE A 169 10.26 -6.42 -11.26
N GLY A 170 9.41 -7.44 -11.35
CA GLY A 170 8.89 -7.98 -12.60
C GLY A 170 8.03 -6.95 -13.33
N LEU A 171 7.00 -6.42 -12.65
CA LEU A 171 6.08 -5.45 -13.22
C LEU A 171 6.78 -4.16 -13.65
N ALA A 172 7.77 -3.70 -12.87
CA ALA A 172 8.55 -2.51 -13.23
C ALA A 172 9.22 -2.63 -14.61
N LYS A 173 9.77 -3.80 -14.91
CA LYS A 173 10.41 -4.08 -16.21
C LYS A 173 9.38 -4.25 -17.33
N GLU A 174 8.23 -4.83 -17.02
CA GLU A 174 7.17 -5.11 -17.98
C GLU A 174 6.53 -3.82 -18.52
N VAL A 175 6.27 -2.84 -17.64
CA VAL A 175 5.48 -1.63 -17.99
C VAL A 175 6.32 -0.34 -18.12
N ALA A 176 7.64 -0.41 -17.96
CA ALA A 176 8.50 0.78 -18.04
C ALA A 176 8.39 1.52 -19.36
N ALA A 177 8.38 0.78 -20.49
CA ALA A 177 8.22 1.35 -21.83
C ALA A 177 6.82 1.94 -22.09
N GLU A 178 5.87 1.63 -21.22
CA GLU A 178 4.49 2.12 -21.27
C GLU A 178 4.28 3.36 -20.38
N GLY A 179 5.36 3.95 -19.88
CA GLY A 179 5.34 5.15 -19.06
C GLY A 179 4.95 4.94 -17.61
N ILE A 180 4.98 3.71 -17.10
CA ILE A 180 4.61 3.39 -15.72
C ILE A 180 5.86 3.03 -14.92
N ARG A 181 6.07 3.71 -13.80
CA ARG A 181 7.09 3.36 -12.81
C ARG A 181 6.47 2.50 -11.70
N VAL A 182 7.16 1.46 -11.29
CA VAL A 182 6.68 0.57 -10.21
C VAL A 182 7.80 0.38 -9.20
N ASN A 183 7.53 0.72 -7.94
CA ASN A 183 8.48 0.63 -6.84
C ASN A 183 7.80 0.04 -5.60
N ALA A 184 8.60 -0.34 -4.61
CA ALA A 184 8.08 -0.72 -3.30
C ALA A 184 8.80 0.01 -2.18
N VAL A 185 8.09 0.22 -1.06
CA VAL A 185 8.69 0.54 0.24
C VAL A 185 8.64 -0.70 1.13
N ARG A 186 9.67 -0.88 1.96
CA ARG A 186 9.76 -1.92 2.99
C ARG A 186 9.78 -1.28 4.37
N PRO A 187 8.61 -1.00 4.97
CA PRO A 187 8.57 -0.50 6.34
C PRO A 187 9.18 -1.50 7.33
N GLY A 188 9.87 -0.97 8.34
CA GLY A 188 10.29 -1.73 9.51
C GLY A 188 9.17 -1.85 10.55
N ILE A 189 9.51 -1.66 11.82
CA ILE A 189 8.53 -1.56 12.90
C ILE A 189 7.99 -0.13 12.92
N ILE A 190 6.74 0.03 12.49
CA ILE A 190 6.06 1.32 12.42
C ILE A 190 4.94 1.34 13.46
N ASP A 191 4.79 2.46 14.15
CA ASP A 191 3.71 2.67 15.12
C ASP A 191 2.37 2.83 14.39
N THR A 192 1.63 1.72 14.30
CA THR A 192 0.35 1.61 13.61
C THR A 192 -0.52 0.52 14.22
N ASP A 193 -1.83 0.59 13.98
CA ASP A 193 -2.82 -0.40 14.47
C ASP A 193 -2.69 -1.79 13.84
N ILE A 194 -1.84 -1.98 12.82
CA ILE A 194 -1.69 -3.28 12.16
C ILE A 194 -1.20 -4.35 13.14
N HIS A 195 -0.39 -3.94 14.10
CA HIS A 195 0.14 -4.85 15.12
C HIS A 195 -0.95 -5.33 16.07
N ALA A 196 -1.90 -4.45 16.43
CA ALA A 196 -3.06 -4.80 17.24
C ALA A 196 -3.95 -5.82 16.54
N SER A 197 -4.10 -5.72 15.20
CA SER A 197 -4.84 -6.71 14.40
C SER A 197 -4.22 -8.10 14.40
N GLY A 198 -2.92 -8.23 14.71
CA GLY A 198 -2.17 -9.49 14.88
C GLY A 198 -1.94 -9.86 16.35
N GLY A 199 -2.79 -9.37 17.27
CA GLY A 199 -2.69 -9.70 18.70
C GLY A 199 -1.52 -9.04 19.44
N GLN A 200 -0.81 -8.08 18.84
CA GLN A 200 0.39 -7.43 19.41
C GLN A 200 0.30 -5.91 19.46
N PRO A 201 -0.65 -5.32 20.23
CA PRO A 201 -0.85 -3.87 20.25
C PRO A 201 0.40 -3.08 20.69
N ASP A 202 1.22 -3.64 21.55
CA ASP A 202 2.43 -3.00 22.08
C ASP A 202 3.70 -3.23 21.25
N LYS A 203 3.60 -3.89 20.10
CA LYS A 203 4.79 -4.30 19.33
C LYS A 203 5.71 -3.15 18.96
N ALA A 204 5.16 -2.02 18.53
CA ALA A 204 5.95 -0.84 18.19
C ALA A 204 6.75 -0.33 19.39
N ARG A 205 6.11 -0.24 20.57
CA ARG A 205 6.73 0.19 21.82
C ARG A 205 7.81 -0.80 22.31
N LEU A 206 7.53 -2.10 22.25
CA LEU A 206 8.44 -3.14 22.80
C LEU A 206 9.60 -3.45 21.86
N GLN A 207 9.37 -3.48 20.55
CA GLN A 207 10.38 -3.90 19.58
C GLN A 207 11.02 -2.73 18.82
N GLY A 208 10.44 -1.53 18.83
CA GLY A 208 11.03 -0.34 18.24
C GLY A 208 12.47 -0.08 18.68
N PRO A 209 12.78 -0.15 19.99
CA PRO A 209 14.15 0.03 20.49
C PRO A 209 15.18 -0.98 19.97
N SER A 210 14.76 -2.10 19.37
CA SER A 210 15.67 -3.07 18.75
C SER A 210 16.13 -2.69 17.33
N ALA A 211 15.51 -1.67 16.71
CA ALA A 211 16.01 -1.14 15.46
C ALA A 211 17.34 -0.38 15.67
N PRO A 212 18.24 -0.33 14.69
CA PRO A 212 19.47 0.47 14.79
C PRO A 212 19.23 1.95 15.16
N MET A 213 18.13 2.56 14.69
CA MET A 213 17.71 3.92 15.09
C MET A 213 17.05 3.98 16.49
N GLN A 214 16.98 2.85 17.23
CA GLN A 214 16.50 2.72 18.61
C GLN A 214 15.05 3.21 18.85
N ARG A 215 14.22 3.23 17.82
CA ARG A 215 12.81 3.60 17.91
C ARG A 215 11.97 2.92 16.83
N ALA A 216 10.68 2.87 17.04
CA ALA A 216 9.73 2.62 15.96
C ALA A 216 9.69 3.82 15.01
N GLY A 217 9.42 3.57 13.74
CA GLY A 217 9.09 4.61 12.76
C GLY A 217 7.65 5.10 12.94
N LYS A 218 7.33 6.24 12.34
CA LYS A 218 5.99 6.80 12.26
C LYS A 218 5.39 6.57 10.88
N SER A 219 4.06 6.56 10.79
CA SER A 219 3.34 6.45 9.52
C SER A 219 3.75 7.54 8.52
N ASP A 220 3.99 8.75 8.98
CA ASP A 220 4.40 9.89 8.14
C ASP A 220 5.76 9.65 7.49
N GLU A 221 6.73 9.05 8.20
CA GLU A 221 8.06 8.75 7.65
C GLU A 221 8.00 7.75 6.48
N VAL A 222 7.02 6.86 6.50
CA VAL A 222 6.77 5.93 5.38
C VAL A 222 5.99 6.63 4.27
N ALA A 223 5.04 7.48 4.62
CA ALA A 223 4.24 8.26 3.66
C ALA A 223 5.13 9.20 2.82
N ASP A 224 6.13 9.84 3.43
CA ASP A 224 7.11 10.68 2.72
C ASP A 224 7.82 9.90 1.61
N ALA A 225 8.30 8.69 1.91
CA ALA A 225 8.95 7.84 0.92
C ALA A 225 7.99 7.38 -0.20
N ILE A 226 6.74 7.03 0.16
CA ILE A 226 5.72 6.63 -0.82
C ILE A 226 5.41 7.79 -1.76
N VAL A 227 5.15 8.98 -1.23
CA VAL A 227 4.77 10.14 -2.02
C VAL A 227 5.95 10.63 -2.89
N TRP A 228 7.20 10.55 -2.38
CA TRP A 228 8.37 10.80 -3.22
C TRP A 228 8.43 9.82 -4.41
N LEU A 229 8.27 8.52 -4.18
CA LEU A 229 8.27 7.50 -5.24
C LEU A 229 7.13 7.70 -6.25
N MET A 230 5.98 8.22 -5.83
CA MET A 230 4.87 8.56 -6.74
C MET A 230 5.20 9.77 -7.63
N SER A 231 5.96 10.72 -7.12
CA SER A 231 6.17 12.04 -7.74
C SER A 231 7.16 12.02 -8.90
N ASP A 232 7.20 13.09 -9.69
CA ASP A 232 8.16 13.30 -10.78
C ASP A 232 9.61 13.45 -10.27
N LYS A 233 9.81 13.70 -8.97
CA LYS A 233 11.14 13.70 -8.34
C LYS A 233 11.82 12.33 -8.39
N ALA A 234 11.04 11.25 -8.56
CA ALA A 234 11.50 9.88 -8.74
C ALA A 234 11.39 9.41 -10.21
N SER A 235 11.45 10.33 -11.19
CA SER A 235 11.21 10.06 -12.62
C SER A 235 12.11 8.99 -13.23
N TYR A 236 13.32 8.78 -12.70
CA TYR A 236 14.25 7.75 -13.18
C TYR A 236 14.39 6.57 -12.19
N THR A 237 13.37 6.39 -11.31
CA THR A 237 13.35 5.35 -10.27
C THR A 237 12.21 4.37 -10.56
N THR A 238 12.56 3.14 -10.96
CA THR A 238 11.61 2.03 -11.15
C THR A 238 12.27 0.71 -10.78
N GLY A 239 11.51 -0.23 -10.21
CA GLY A 239 11.99 -1.52 -9.73
C GLY A 239 12.73 -1.47 -8.39
N VAL A 240 12.75 -0.32 -7.68
CA VAL A 240 13.43 -0.20 -6.39
C VAL A 240 12.58 -0.81 -5.26
N LEU A 241 13.26 -1.41 -4.30
CA LEU A 241 12.72 -1.89 -3.04
C LEU A 241 13.36 -1.05 -1.93
N LEU A 242 12.70 0.04 -1.54
CA LEU A 242 13.24 1.05 -0.61
C LEU A 242 12.96 0.67 0.84
N ASP A 243 14.01 0.39 1.61
CA ASP A 243 13.87 0.13 3.04
C ASP A 243 13.61 1.44 3.81
N VAL A 244 12.47 1.49 4.53
CA VAL A 244 12.09 2.56 5.46
C VAL A 244 11.95 1.90 6.84
N SER A 245 13.07 1.46 7.38
CA SER A 245 13.09 0.44 8.44
C SER A 245 13.91 0.80 9.67
N GLY A 246 14.47 2.01 9.73
CA GLY A 246 15.36 2.42 10.83
C GLY A 246 16.66 1.62 10.89
N GLY A 247 17.13 1.09 9.73
CA GLY A 247 18.35 0.31 9.59
C GLY A 247 18.17 -1.21 9.77
N ARG A 248 16.95 -1.69 9.90
CA ARG A 248 16.59 -3.11 10.07
C ARG A 248 16.65 -3.89 8.78
#